data_7f3f350797a1a5a768bec1f565165a99
#
_entry.id   7f3f350797a1a5a768bec1f565165a99
#
_cell.length_a   1.000
_cell.length_b   1.000
_cell.length_c   1.000
_cell.angle_alpha   90.00
_cell.angle_beta   90.00
_cell.angle_gamma   90.00
#
_symmetry.space_group_name_H-M   'P 1'
#
loop_
_entity.id
_entity.type
_entity.pdbx_description
1 polymer ?
#
loop_
_entity_poly.entity_id
_entity_poly.type
_entity_poly.pdbx_seq_one_letter_code
_entity_poly.pdbx_strand_id
1 'polypeptide(L)'
;REGDQILDVGCGFGGDLQKWHMCGANMSMCDPEPSALVEARSRAKNMHMRVNFYEGDIHQCPNRKFDIVCYNFSLHYIFETRETFFSSIREIRKRMKPGGKLIGIIPDSEKIIFNTPLKDAMGNFFLMKTHGNGGYGEKLFVNLADTPFYADGPRSEPIAYKDLLVTH
;
A
#
# COMPACT_ATOMS: atom_id res chain seq x y z
N ARG A 1 -11.59 5.68 -14.58
CA ARG A 1 -12.00 6.09 -15.93
C ARG A 1 -10.75 6.36 -16.75
N GLU A 2 -10.85 6.26 -18.07
CA GLU A 2 -9.76 6.62 -18.96
C GLU A 2 -9.34 8.08 -18.71
N GLY A 3 -8.02 8.30 -18.57
CA GLY A 3 -7.44 9.62 -18.28
C GLY A 3 -7.43 10.03 -16.80
N ASP A 4 -8.02 9.26 -15.89
CA ASP A 4 -7.94 9.55 -14.45
C ASP A 4 -6.49 9.67 -14.00
N GLN A 5 -6.20 10.67 -13.16
CA GLN A 5 -4.91 10.84 -12.51
C GLN A 5 -4.87 9.96 -11.25
N ILE A 6 -4.00 8.98 -11.22
CA ILE A 6 -3.89 8.02 -10.12
C ILE A 6 -2.52 8.14 -9.45
N LEU A 7 -2.52 8.15 -8.12
CA LEU A 7 -1.33 8.02 -7.30
C LEU A 7 -1.39 6.65 -6.60
N ASP A 8 -0.46 5.77 -6.93
CA ASP A 8 -0.29 4.47 -6.29
C ASP A 8 0.87 4.55 -5.29
N VAL A 9 0.55 4.42 -4.00
CA VAL A 9 1.49 4.60 -2.88
C VAL A 9 1.88 3.25 -2.30
N GLY A 10 3.17 2.97 -2.27
CA GLY A 10 3.71 1.65 -1.93
C GLY A 10 3.52 0.67 -3.09
N CYS A 11 3.91 1.10 -4.29
CA CYS A 11 3.68 0.32 -5.52
C CYS A 11 4.55 -0.93 -5.64
N GLY A 12 5.57 -1.07 -4.76
CA GLY A 12 6.53 -2.17 -4.79
C GLY A 12 7.13 -2.38 -6.18
N PHE A 13 7.19 -3.62 -6.60
CA PHE A 13 7.70 -4.04 -7.91
C PHE A 13 6.77 -3.73 -9.09
N GLY A 14 5.70 -2.94 -8.88
CA GLY A 14 4.75 -2.56 -9.93
C GLY A 14 3.77 -3.68 -10.30
N GLY A 15 3.33 -4.48 -9.33
CA GLY A 15 2.40 -5.60 -9.56
C GLY A 15 1.05 -5.18 -10.17
N ASP A 16 0.61 -3.96 -9.94
CA ASP A 16 -0.67 -3.46 -10.44
C ASP A 16 -0.57 -2.67 -11.77
N LEU A 17 0.63 -2.49 -12.32
CA LEU A 17 0.85 -1.74 -13.57
C LEU A 17 -0.06 -2.20 -14.70
N GLN A 18 -0.20 -3.51 -14.90
CA GLN A 18 -1.04 -4.06 -15.97
C GLN A 18 -2.51 -3.66 -15.80
N LYS A 19 -3.03 -3.69 -14.58
CA LYS A 19 -4.41 -3.30 -14.28
C LYS A 19 -4.64 -1.83 -14.60
N TRP A 20 -3.70 -0.96 -14.20
CA TRP A 20 -3.76 0.47 -14.48
C TRP A 20 -3.62 0.77 -15.97
N HIS A 21 -2.76 0.04 -16.69
CA HIS A 21 -2.62 0.16 -18.13
C HIS A 21 -3.95 -0.13 -18.85
N MET A 22 -4.62 -1.22 -18.47
CA MET A 22 -5.92 -1.59 -19.06
C MET A 22 -7.02 -0.56 -18.79
N CYS A 23 -6.91 0.21 -17.71
CA CYS A 23 -7.85 1.29 -17.39
C CYS A 23 -7.54 2.61 -18.10
N GLY A 24 -6.45 2.72 -18.87
CA GLY A 24 -6.03 3.96 -19.53
C GLY A 24 -5.69 5.10 -18.55
N ALA A 25 -5.24 4.78 -17.35
CA ALA A 25 -4.97 5.75 -16.29
C ALA A 25 -3.63 6.46 -16.49
N ASN A 26 -3.55 7.73 -16.05
CA ASN A 26 -2.31 8.49 -15.96
C ASN A 26 -1.68 8.25 -14.58
N MET A 27 -0.56 7.53 -14.56
CA MET A 27 0.01 7.01 -13.33
C MET A 27 1.13 7.86 -12.74
N SER A 28 1.06 8.00 -11.41
CA SER A 28 2.19 8.32 -10.54
C SER A 28 2.31 7.23 -9.50
N MET A 29 3.51 6.78 -9.22
CA MET A 29 3.77 5.70 -8.29
C MET A 29 4.91 6.07 -7.35
N CYS A 30 4.84 5.66 -6.10
CA CYS A 30 5.95 5.80 -5.16
C CYS A 30 6.16 4.54 -4.33
N ASP A 31 7.40 4.34 -3.94
CA ASP A 31 7.80 3.28 -3.02
C ASP A 31 9.09 3.68 -2.29
N PRO A 32 9.25 3.39 -1.00
CA PRO A 32 10.49 3.66 -0.28
C PRO A 32 11.64 2.73 -0.65
N GLU A 33 11.38 1.61 -1.33
CA GLU A 33 12.40 0.62 -1.68
C GLU A 33 12.95 0.90 -3.10
N PRO A 34 14.20 1.39 -3.24
CA PRO A 34 14.76 1.75 -4.55
C PRO A 34 14.84 0.58 -5.52
N SER A 35 15.15 -0.62 -5.02
CA SER A 35 15.27 -1.83 -5.84
C SER A 35 13.92 -2.22 -6.45
N ALA A 36 12.83 -2.06 -5.71
CA ALA A 36 11.48 -2.28 -6.19
C ALA A 36 11.11 -1.29 -7.32
N LEU A 37 11.49 -0.02 -7.17
CA LEU A 37 11.25 1.00 -8.20
C LEU A 37 12.04 0.75 -9.49
N VAL A 38 13.25 0.19 -9.41
CA VAL A 38 14.02 -0.20 -10.61
C VAL A 38 13.23 -1.22 -11.42
N GLU A 39 12.71 -2.25 -10.78
CA GLU A 39 11.90 -3.28 -11.44
C GLU A 39 10.57 -2.70 -11.96
N ALA A 40 9.86 -1.90 -11.16
CA ALA A 40 8.61 -1.27 -11.58
C ALA A 40 8.80 -0.39 -12.83
N ARG A 41 9.90 0.38 -12.90
CA ARG A 41 10.28 1.17 -14.10
C ARG A 41 10.52 0.28 -15.31
N SER A 42 11.23 -0.84 -15.12
CA SER A 42 11.50 -1.82 -16.18
C SER A 42 10.19 -2.39 -16.75
N ARG A 43 9.28 -2.79 -15.86
CA ARG A 43 7.95 -3.30 -16.25
C ARG A 43 7.12 -2.26 -16.99
N ALA A 44 7.04 -1.03 -16.49
CA ALA A 44 6.32 0.06 -17.15
C ALA A 44 6.89 0.34 -18.56
N LYS A 45 8.22 0.34 -18.70
CA LYS A 45 8.89 0.51 -19.99
C LYS A 45 8.52 -0.62 -20.97
N ASN A 46 8.54 -1.87 -20.52
CA ASN A 46 8.19 -3.03 -21.36
C ASN A 46 6.72 -2.99 -21.81
N MET A 47 5.85 -2.36 -21.03
CA MET A 47 4.45 -2.16 -21.35
C MET A 47 4.17 -0.86 -22.12
N HIS A 48 5.21 -0.10 -22.49
CA HIS A 48 5.10 1.22 -23.12
C HIS A 48 4.25 2.23 -22.33
N MET A 49 4.19 2.06 -21.00
CA MET A 49 3.48 2.98 -20.11
C MET A 49 4.34 4.18 -19.72
N ARG A 50 3.72 5.36 -19.71
CA ARG A 50 4.31 6.56 -19.12
C ARG A 50 3.88 6.67 -17.66
N VAL A 51 4.81 6.43 -16.76
CA VAL A 51 4.58 6.47 -15.30
C VAL A 51 5.60 7.39 -14.65
N ASN A 52 5.14 8.27 -13.76
CA ASN A 52 6.04 9.07 -12.92
C ASN A 52 6.33 8.28 -11.63
N PHE A 53 7.59 7.99 -11.38
CA PHE A 53 8.03 7.26 -10.19
C PHE A 53 8.77 8.16 -9.22
N TYR A 54 8.44 8.04 -7.93
CA TYR A 54 9.03 8.81 -6.82
C TYR A 54 9.56 7.83 -5.77
N GLU A 55 10.78 8.05 -5.31
CA GLU A 55 11.37 7.30 -4.20
C GLU A 55 10.87 7.89 -2.88
N GLY A 56 10.34 7.05 -2.01
CA GLY A 56 9.76 7.41 -0.72
C GLY A 56 8.26 7.11 -0.62
N ASP A 57 7.63 7.69 0.38
CA ASP A 57 6.19 7.56 0.63
C ASP A 57 5.38 8.73 0.00
N ILE A 58 4.15 8.91 0.43
CA ILE A 58 3.26 9.96 -0.10
C ILE A 58 3.84 11.37 0.08
N HIS A 59 4.69 11.61 1.08
CA HIS A 59 5.28 12.93 1.36
C HIS A 59 6.25 13.37 0.25
N GLN A 60 6.93 12.43 -0.42
CA GLN A 60 7.84 12.69 -1.53
C GLN A 60 7.12 12.86 -2.87
N CYS A 61 5.82 12.52 -2.93
CA CYS A 61 5.04 12.68 -4.15
C CYS A 61 4.71 14.16 -4.43
N PRO A 62 4.53 14.55 -5.70
CA PRO A 62 4.23 15.92 -6.06
C PRO A 62 2.92 16.40 -5.44
N ASN A 63 2.88 17.69 -5.05
CA ASN A 63 1.69 18.34 -4.55
C ASN A 63 0.73 18.70 -5.70
N ARG A 64 0.16 17.70 -6.34
CA ARG A 64 -0.86 17.85 -7.36
C ARG A 64 -2.10 17.03 -7.01
N LYS A 65 -3.20 17.27 -7.71
CA LYS A 65 -4.49 16.63 -7.44
C LYS A 65 -4.68 15.37 -8.26
N PHE A 66 -5.11 14.30 -7.59
CA PHE A 66 -5.41 12.99 -8.17
C PHE A 66 -6.90 12.66 -8.03
N ASP A 67 -7.42 11.93 -9.00
CA ASP A 67 -8.79 11.39 -8.96
C ASP A 67 -8.86 10.21 -7.99
N ILE A 68 -7.77 9.42 -7.92
CA ILE A 68 -7.64 8.28 -7.03
C ILE A 68 -6.27 8.32 -6.35
N VAL A 69 -6.26 8.09 -5.05
CA VAL A 69 -5.06 7.70 -4.28
C VAL A 69 -5.24 6.25 -3.88
N CYS A 70 -4.30 5.41 -4.27
CA CYS A 70 -4.36 3.96 -4.11
C CYS A 70 -3.26 3.47 -3.16
N TYR A 71 -3.61 2.49 -2.30
CA TYR A 71 -2.69 1.80 -1.39
C TYR A 71 -3.01 0.31 -1.41
N ASN A 72 -2.43 -0.43 -2.32
CA ASN A 72 -2.61 -1.88 -2.38
C ASN A 72 -1.57 -2.58 -1.50
N PHE A 73 -2.02 -3.21 -0.40
CA PHE A 73 -1.17 -3.85 0.60
C PHE A 73 -0.06 -2.94 1.18
N SER A 74 -0.33 -1.63 1.24
CA SER A 74 0.61 -0.63 1.77
C SER A 74 -0.04 0.35 2.75
N LEU A 75 -1.37 0.46 2.78
CA LEU A 75 -2.08 1.41 3.66
C LEU A 75 -1.83 1.13 5.14
N HIS A 76 -1.61 -0.11 5.53
CA HIS A 76 -1.36 -0.47 6.92
C HIS A 76 -0.08 0.16 7.49
N TYR A 77 0.90 0.52 6.67
CA TYR A 77 2.13 1.19 7.14
C TYR A 77 1.87 2.56 7.77
N ILE A 78 0.80 3.28 7.36
CA ILE A 78 0.49 4.56 8.01
C ILE A 78 0.04 4.40 9.48
N PHE A 79 -0.32 3.19 9.92
CA PHE A 79 -0.72 2.87 11.30
C PHE A 79 0.46 2.59 12.25
N GLU A 80 1.71 2.76 11.79
CA GLU A 80 2.91 2.53 12.61
C GLU A 80 2.89 3.38 13.89
N THR A 81 2.51 4.66 13.78
CA THR A 81 2.26 5.55 14.91
C THR A 81 1.04 6.43 14.65
N ARG A 82 0.49 7.03 15.72
CA ARG A 82 -0.58 8.00 15.60
C ARG A 82 -0.17 9.22 14.75
N GLU A 83 1.05 9.69 14.92
CA GLU A 83 1.64 10.81 14.18
C GLU A 83 1.75 10.51 12.69
N THR A 84 2.27 9.33 12.35
CA THR A 84 2.39 8.86 10.95
C THR A 84 1.03 8.79 10.30
N PHE A 85 0.02 8.25 11.00
CA PHE A 85 -1.34 8.18 10.51
C PHE A 85 -1.90 9.55 10.14
N PHE A 86 -1.92 10.50 11.09
CA PHE A 86 -2.48 11.83 10.83
C PHE A 86 -1.69 12.64 9.79
N SER A 87 -0.37 12.46 9.75
CA SER A 87 0.47 13.08 8.72
C SER A 87 0.10 12.55 7.34
N SER A 88 0.01 11.22 7.19
CA SER A 88 -0.35 10.58 5.93
C SER A 88 -1.76 10.94 5.47
N ILE A 89 -2.74 10.94 6.37
CA ILE A 89 -4.12 11.36 6.05
C ILE A 89 -4.17 12.80 5.55
N ARG A 90 -3.38 13.72 6.14
CA ARG A 90 -3.26 15.11 5.63
C ARG A 90 -2.72 15.15 4.21
N GLU A 91 -1.65 14.39 3.94
CA GLU A 91 -1.03 14.35 2.62
C GLU A 91 -1.93 13.70 1.57
N ILE A 92 -2.70 12.66 1.94
CA ILE A 92 -3.74 12.06 1.10
C ILE A 92 -4.79 13.12 0.73
N ARG A 93 -5.39 13.79 1.71
CA ARG A 93 -6.40 14.85 1.49
C ARG A 93 -5.89 15.99 0.63
N LYS A 94 -4.65 16.42 0.90
CA LYS A 94 -3.99 17.48 0.12
C LYS A 94 -3.83 17.11 -1.35
N ARG A 95 -3.68 15.84 -1.67
CA ARG A 95 -3.48 15.32 -3.05
C ARG A 95 -4.74 14.81 -3.71
N MET A 96 -5.84 14.65 -3.02
CA MET A 96 -7.10 14.24 -3.64
C MET A 96 -7.86 15.44 -4.22
N LYS A 97 -8.47 15.25 -5.40
CA LYS A 97 -9.47 16.17 -5.95
C LYS A 97 -10.73 16.17 -5.08
N PRO A 98 -11.54 17.23 -5.10
CA PRO A 98 -12.92 17.15 -4.60
C PRO A 98 -13.66 15.98 -5.29
N GLY A 99 -14.27 15.08 -4.50
CA GLY A 99 -14.90 13.85 -5.01
C GLY A 99 -13.93 12.73 -5.42
N GLY A 100 -12.62 12.93 -5.24
CA GLY A 100 -11.61 11.90 -5.43
C GLY A 100 -11.79 10.75 -4.43
N LYS A 101 -11.18 9.60 -4.74
CA LYS A 101 -11.32 8.38 -3.94
C LYS A 101 -9.99 7.93 -3.35
N LEU A 102 -10.01 7.55 -2.08
CA LEU A 102 -8.97 6.71 -1.48
C LEU A 102 -9.42 5.26 -1.63
N ILE A 103 -8.59 4.43 -2.24
CA ILE A 103 -8.83 2.98 -2.35
C ILE A 103 -7.61 2.23 -1.84
N GLY A 104 -7.82 1.02 -1.35
CA GLY A 104 -6.71 0.19 -0.90
C GLY A 104 -7.15 -1.21 -0.50
N ILE A 105 -6.17 -2.07 -0.34
CA ILE A 105 -6.33 -3.43 0.16
C ILE A 105 -5.48 -3.54 1.42
N ILE A 106 -6.09 -3.98 2.50
CA ILE A 106 -5.44 -4.22 3.79
C ILE A 106 -5.85 -5.59 4.34
N PRO A 107 -5.01 -6.23 5.16
CA PRO A 107 -5.44 -7.38 5.96
C PRO A 107 -6.61 -7.01 6.87
N ASP A 108 -7.63 -7.85 6.93
CA ASP A 108 -8.79 -7.61 7.80
C ASP A 108 -8.42 -7.96 9.25
N SER A 109 -8.10 -6.93 10.04
CA SER A 109 -7.67 -7.07 11.44
C SER A 109 -8.70 -7.75 12.35
N GLU A 110 -9.99 -7.70 12.01
CA GLU A 110 -11.06 -8.34 12.78
C GLU A 110 -11.10 -9.86 12.58
N LYS A 111 -10.63 -10.33 11.42
CA LYS A 111 -10.56 -11.78 11.10
C LYS A 111 -9.27 -12.44 11.57
N ILE A 112 -8.28 -11.66 12.00
CA ILE A 112 -7.01 -12.19 12.48
C ILE A 112 -7.08 -12.34 13.99
N ILE A 113 -7.14 -13.59 14.44
CA ILE A 113 -7.24 -13.93 15.86
C ILE A 113 -5.85 -13.79 16.51
N PHE A 114 -5.84 -13.18 17.68
CA PHE A 114 -4.62 -12.98 18.47
C PHE A 114 -3.91 -14.29 18.78
N ASN A 115 -2.59 -14.34 18.56
CA ASN A 115 -1.74 -15.51 18.75
C ASN A 115 -2.19 -16.79 18.03
N THR A 116 -3.08 -16.66 17.05
CA THR A 116 -3.53 -17.80 16.24
C THR A 116 -3.08 -17.58 14.80
N PRO A 117 -2.20 -18.43 14.25
CA PRO A 117 -1.75 -18.29 12.87
C PRO A 117 -2.91 -18.51 11.89
N LEU A 118 -3.10 -17.58 10.98
CA LEU A 118 -3.89 -17.78 9.77
C LEU A 118 -2.93 -18.17 8.64
N LYS A 119 -3.08 -19.37 8.11
CA LYS A 119 -2.20 -19.92 7.07
C LYS A 119 -3.01 -20.74 6.08
N ASP A 120 -2.51 -20.84 4.85
CA ASP A 120 -3.04 -21.82 3.89
C ASP A 120 -2.46 -23.23 4.17
N ALA A 121 -3.04 -24.24 3.51
CA ALA A 121 -2.64 -25.64 3.69
C ALA A 121 -1.21 -25.90 3.20
N MET A 122 -0.67 -25.09 2.30
CA MET A 122 0.65 -25.22 1.69
C MET A 122 1.73 -24.38 2.38
N GLY A 123 1.35 -23.48 3.31
CA GLY A 123 2.28 -22.60 4.02
C GLY A 123 2.79 -21.42 3.20
N ASN A 124 2.22 -21.16 2.01
CA ASN A 124 2.59 -20.01 1.17
C ASN A 124 2.14 -18.68 1.75
N PHE A 125 1.18 -18.74 2.67
CA PHE A 125 0.60 -17.59 3.31
C PHE A 125 0.59 -17.79 4.83
N PHE A 126 1.06 -16.81 5.55
CA PHE A 126 1.09 -16.81 7.02
C PHE A 126 0.80 -15.41 7.56
N LEU A 127 -0.17 -15.28 8.45
CA LEU A 127 -0.47 -14.07 9.20
C LEU A 127 -0.67 -14.40 10.66
N MET A 128 -0.06 -13.62 11.55
CA MET A 128 -0.24 -13.77 13.00
C MET A 128 -0.18 -12.42 13.70
N LYS A 129 -1.23 -12.09 14.42
CA LYS A 129 -1.29 -10.92 15.29
C LYS A 129 -0.62 -11.25 16.63
N THR A 130 0.43 -10.52 17.00
CA THR A 130 1.27 -10.86 18.15
C THR A 130 1.05 -9.98 19.37
N HIS A 131 0.64 -8.73 19.20
CA HIS A 131 0.39 -7.78 20.29
C HIS A 131 -0.74 -6.83 19.90
N GLY A 132 -1.49 -6.33 20.90
CA GLY A 132 -2.26 -5.16 20.64
C GLY A 132 -3.44 -4.86 21.56
N ASN A 133 -3.74 -3.57 21.63
CA ASN A 133 -4.86 -2.98 22.36
C ASN A 133 -5.91 -2.36 21.40
N GLY A 134 -5.88 -2.69 20.10
CA GLY A 134 -6.80 -2.14 19.10
C GLY A 134 -6.40 -0.73 18.61
N GLY A 135 -5.11 -0.44 18.45
CA GLY A 135 -4.65 0.90 18.11
C GLY A 135 -3.40 0.97 17.24
N TYR A 136 -2.82 2.16 17.20
CA TYR A 136 -1.60 2.40 16.42
C TYR A 136 -0.41 1.61 16.96
N GLY A 137 0.49 1.20 16.07
CA GLY A 137 1.73 0.48 16.41
C GLY A 137 1.57 -1.01 16.68
N GLU A 138 0.36 -1.55 16.59
CA GLU A 138 0.17 -2.99 16.66
C GLU A 138 0.80 -3.71 15.48
N LYS A 139 1.31 -4.91 15.73
CA LYS A 139 2.09 -5.65 14.74
C LYS A 139 1.38 -6.92 14.28
N LEU A 140 1.46 -7.13 12.98
CA LEU A 140 1.09 -8.34 12.28
C LEU A 140 2.36 -9.00 11.74
N PHE A 141 2.56 -10.25 12.07
CA PHE A 141 3.63 -11.05 11.49
C PHE A 141 3.12 -11.63 10.17
N VAL A 142 3.80 -11.33 9.07
CA VAL A 142 3.35 -11.66 7.70
C VAL A 142 4.43 -12.41 6.96
N ASN A 143 4.04 -13.44 6.23
CA ASN A 143 4.84 -14.08 5.21
C ASN A 143 3.98 -14.45 4.00
N LEU A 144 4.41 -14.06 2.80
CA LEU A 144 3.79 -14.44 1.53
C LEU A 144 4.89 -15.02 0.64
N ALA A 145 4.96 -16.35 0.57
CA ALA A 145 6.08 -17.08 -0.03
C ALA A 145 6.38 -16.71 -1.49
N ASP A 146 5.35 -16.38 -2.26
CA ASP A 146 5.49 -16.12 -3.70
C ASP A 146 5.74 -14.64 -4.05
N THR A 147 6.12 -13.81 -3.05
CA THR A 147 6.39 -12.39 -3.29
C THR A 147 7.84 -12.03 -3.00
N PRO A 148 8.53 -11.27 -3.89
CA PRO A 148 9.90 -10.83 -3.65
C PRO A 148 10.10 -10.06 -2.36
N PHE A 149 9.05 -9.37 -1.87
CA PHE A 149 9.08 -8.58 -0.66
C PHE A 149 9.34 -9.42 0.61
N TYR A 150 8.98 -10.72 0.60
CA TYR A 150 9.20 -11.66 1.70
C TYR A 150 10.26 -12.72 1.38
N ALA A 151 11.12 -12.48 0.37
CA ALA A 151 12.17 -13.43 -0.02
C ALA A 151 13.13 -13.77 1.12
N ASP A 152 13.37 -12.81 2.04
CA ASP A 152 14.22 -12.98 3.22
C ASP A 152 13.48 -13.54 4.44
N GLY A 153 12.22 -13.93 4.26
CA GLY A 153 11.37 -14.49 5.30
C GLY A 153 10.30 -13.56 5.86
N PRO A 154 9.64 -13.96 6.96
CA PRO A 154 8.54 -13.23 7.56
C PRO A 154 8.94 -11.83 8.03
N ARG A 155 8.02 -10.86 7.89
CA ARG A 155 8.19 -9.47 8.35
C ARG A 155 7.14 -9.09 9.38
N SER A 156 7.50 -8.16 10.25
CA SER A 156 6.58 -7.55 11.19
C SER A 156 6.06 -6.24 10.61
N GLU A 157 4.75 -6.16 10.39
CA GLU A 157 4.08 -5.02 9.75
C GLU A 157 3.03 -4.42 10.68
N PRO A 158 2.71 -3.13 10.57
CA PRO A 158 1.62 -2.52 11.31
C PRO A 158 0.26 -3.14 10.96
N ILE A 159 -0.69 -3.08 11.88
CA ILE A 159 -2.07 -3.48 11.63
C ILE A 159 -2.91 -2.24 11.31
N ALA A 160 -3.67 -2.29 10.23
CA ALA A 160 -4.67 -1.29 9.90
C ALA A 160 -6.01 -1.61 10.59
N TYR A 161 -6.64 -0.59 11.18
CA TYR A 161 -7.97 -0.69 11.76
C TYR A 161 -8.96 0.14 10.96
N LYS A 162 -10.01 -0.50 10.44
CA LYS A 162 -11.04 0.15 9.60
C LYS A 162 -11.71 1.32 10.31
N ASP A 163 -12.02 1.15 11.58
CA ASP A 163 -12.73 2.15 12.37
C ASP A 163 -11.93 3.46 12.49
N LEU A 164 -10.61 3.38 12.55
CA LEU A 164 -9.75 4.57 12.56
C LEU A 164 -9.75 5.31 11.22
N LEU A 165 -9.98 4.62 10.10
CA LEU A 165 -10.12 5.26 8.78
C LEU A 165 -11.47 5.95 8.60
N VAL A 166 -12.55 5.39 9.14
CA VAL A 166 -13.92 5.91 8.97
C VAL A 166 -14.16 7.18 9.81
N THR A 167 -13.48 7.31 10.94
CA THR A 167 -13.63 8.46 11.86
C THR A 167 -12.85 9.70 11.43
N HIS A 168 -12.03 9.63 10.38
CA HIS A 168 -11.14 10.70 9.91
C HIS A 168 -11.19 10.93 8.41
#